data_5c9457f0e73542f3ad53a63b2964bf66
#
_entry.id   5c9457f0e73542f3ad53a63b2964bf66
#
_cell.length_a   1.000
_cell.length_b   1.000
_cell.length_c   1.000
_cell.angle_alpha   90.00
_cell.angle_beta   90.00
_cell.angle_gamma   90.00
#
_symmetry.space_group_name_H-M   'P 1'
#
loop_
_entity.id
_entity.type
_entity.pdbx_description
1 polymer ?
#
loop_
_entity_poly.entity_id
_entity_poly.type
_entity_poly.pdbx_seq_one_letter_code
_entity_poly.pdbx_strand_id
1 'polypeptide(L)'
;EEDADGLDGFFRDTLIPAYNRKNIKAGAFVPYKKEEKERRLLLFIYPNITTYHRVKRTIWDDTVFRKAAQPYFDKTAPNPAYFNFESFLCEAFDKVPSLLMPDKNRTLFELRTYHSPNEEANQRKVAMFNKDEIDVFDKVGINSVCYGEVLAGPIMPAVMYLTWYKDEPTRNAAWDKFRAHPDWQRIKNLPEYAYTATRNTSLLLSPLPYSQI
;
A
#
# COMPACT_ATOMS: atom_id res chain seq x y z
N GLU A 1 3.44 20.77 12.91
CA GLU A 1 1.96 20.73 12.74
C GLU A 1 1.48 21.62 11.57
N GLU A 2 2.05 22.80 11.33
CA GLU A 2 1.64 23.71 10.24
C GLU A 2 1.89 23.16 8.83
N ASP A 3 2.84 22.24 8.64
CA ASP A 3 3.19 21.75 7.31
C ASP A 3 2.40 20.49 6.89
N ALA A 4 1.80 19.77 7.85
CA ALA A 4 0.92 18.64 7.55
C ALA A 4 -0.34 19.10 6.80
N ASP A 5 -0.93 20.25 7.20
CA ASP A 5 -2.08 20.82 6.51
C ASP A 5 -1.73 21.30 5.08
N GLY A 6 -0.52 21.83 4.88
CA GLY A 6 -0.03 22.24 3.55
C GLY A 6 0.18 21.04 2.62
N LEU A 7 0.73 19.92 3.11
CA LEU A 7 0.95 18.71 2.34
C LEU A 7 -0.37 17.96 2.07
N ASP A 8 -1.23 17.85 3.08
CA ASP A 8 -2.56 17.23 2.95
C ASP A 8 -3.46 18.05 2.00
N GLY A 9 -3.39 19.39 2.07
CA GLY A 9 -4.07 20.27 1.12
C GLY A 9 -3.60 20.05 -0.31
N PHE A 10 -2.28 19.96 -0.54
CA PHE A 10 -1.72 19.66 -1.84
C PHE A 10 -2.19 18.29 -2.36
N PHE A 11 -2.20 17.24 -1.54
CA PHE A 11 -2.67 15.93 -1.95
C PHE A 11 -4.16 15.93 -2.28
N ARG A 12 -5.00 16.48 -1.39
CA ARG A 12 -6.46 16.52 -1.52
C ARG A 12 -6.92 17.35 -2.72
N ASP A 13 -6.38 18.55 -2.86
CA ASP A 13 -6.95 19.56 -3.75
C ASP A 13 -6.21 19.65 -5.10
N THR A 14 -5.01 19.08 -5.19
CA THR A 14 -4.14 19.23 -6.37
C THR A 14 -3.68 17.91 -6.96
N LEU A 15 -2.94 17.10 -6.19
CA LEU A 15 -2.30 15.89 -6.71
C LEU A 15 -3.32 14.81 -7.08
N ILE A 16 -4.17 14.40 -6.15
CA ILE A 16 -5.16 13.35 -6.37
C ILE A 16 -6.14 13.73 -7.48
N PRO A 17 -6.71 14.96 -7.53
CA PRO A 17 -7.52 15.39 -8.68
C PRO A 17 -6.80 15.33 -10.02
N ALA A 18 -5.50 15.65 -10.08
CA ALA A 18 -4.72 15.53 -11.30
C ALA A 18 -4.58 14.07 -11.78
N TYR A 19 -4.34 13.13 -10.85
CA TYR A 19 -4.31 11.70 -11.15
C TYR A 19 -5.70 11.16 -11.54
N ASN A 20 -6.76 11.64 -10.90
CA ASN A 20 -8.13 11.27 -11.25
C ASN A 20 -8.50 11.68 -12.68
N ARG A 21 -8.02 12.84 -13.18
CA ARG A 21 -8.17 13.22 -14.59
C ARG A 21 -7.48 12.26 -15.57
N LYS A 22 -6.55 11.45 -15.09
CA LYS A 22 -5.88 10.37 -15.83
C LYS A 22 -6.49 8.99 -15.55
N ASN A 23 -7.65 8.93 -14.87
CA ASN A 23 -8.33 7.70 -14.44
C ASN A 23 -7.50 6.86 -13.45
N ILE A 24 -6.68 7.49 -12.63
CA ILE A 24 -5.90 6.84 -11.58
C ILE A 24 -6.52 7.16 -10.23
N LYS A 25 -6.96 6.13 -9.52
CA LYS A 25 -7.46 6.24 -8.13
C LYS A 25 -6.30 6.29 -7.15
N ALA A 26 -6.52 6.98 -6.02
CA ALA A 26 -5.54 7.11 -4.96
C ALA A 26 -6.12 6.76 -3.59
N GLY A 27 -5.42 5.92 -2.84
CA GLY A 27 -5.57 5.81 -1.41
C GLY A 27 -4.63 6.79 -0.71
N ALA A 28 -5.10 7.39 0.38
CA ALA A 28 -4.31 8.30 1.19
C ALA A 28 -4.46 7.92 2.67
N PHE A 29 -3.32 7.75 3.35
CA PHE A 29 -3.29 7.20 4.70
C PHE A 29 -2.27 7.94 5.57
N VAL A 30 -2.51 7.87 6.87
CA VAL A 30 -1.59 8.30 7.92
C VAL A 30 -1.35 7.11 8.87
N PRO A 31 -0.16 6.96 9.48
CA PRO A 31 0.05 5.96 10.50
C PRO A 31 -0.99 6.07 11.63
N TYR A 32 -1.47 4.92 12.09
CA TYR A 32 -2.50 4.84 13.13
C TYR A 32 -1.99 5.36 14.49
N LYS A 33 -0.71 5.10 14.81
CA LYS A 33 -0.06 5.59 16.03
C LYS A 33 0.30 7.06 15.93
N LYS A 34 0.09 7.80 17.02
CA LYS A 34 0.31 9.27 17.07
C LYS A 34 1.77 9.67 16.80
N GLU A 35 2.71 8.89 17.26
CA GLU A 35 4.16 9.18 17.18
C GLU A 35 4.70 9.15 15.73
N GLU A 36 3.95 8.54 14.81
CA GLU A 36 4.34 8.40 13.41
C GLU A 36 3.50 9.26 12.45
N LYS A 37 2.61 10.11 12.96
CA LYS A 37 1.62 10.88 12.16
C LYS A 37 2.22 11.91 11.21
N GLU A 38 3.49 12.20 11.27
CA GLU A 38 4.19 13.04 10.29
C GLU A 38 4.32 12.39 8.91
N ARG A 39 4.18 11.07 8.84
CA ARG A 39 4.22 10.33 7.56
C ARG A 39 2.89 10.42 6.82
N ARG A 40 2.98 10.46 5.49
CA ARG A 40 1.84 10.27 4.59
C ARG A 40 2.14 9.12 3.63
N LEU A 41 1.16 8.25 3.45
CA LEU A 41 1.26 7.14 2.50
C LEU A 41 0.21 7.34 1.42
N LEU A 42 0.64 7.32 0.18
CA LEU A 42 -0.24 7.38 -0.99
C LEU A 42 -0.12 6.06 -1.76
N LEU A 43 -1.26 5.50 -2.14
CA LEU A 43 -1.36 4.32 -2.99
C LEU A 43 -2.04 4.72 -4.30
N PHE A 44 -1.32 4.67 -5.40
CA PHE A 44 -1.87 4.93 -6.74
C PHE A 44 -2.07 3.62 -7.50
N ILE A 45 -3.27 3.42 -8.07
CA ILE A 45 -3.63 2.19 -8.75
C ILE A 45 -3.60 2.41 -10.27
N TYR A 46 -2.71 1.69 -10.92
CA TYR A 46 -2.55 1.73 -12.37
C TYR A 46 -2.99 0.41 -13.00
N PRO A 47 -3.67 0.44 -14.17
CA PRO A 47 -4.09 -0.79 -14.83
C PRO A 47 -2.92 -1.62 -15.38
N ASN A 48 -1.78 -0.99 -15.66
CA ASN A 48 -0.56 -1.63 -16.16
C ASN A 48 0.63 -0.67 -16.13
N ILE A 49 1.82 -1.22 -16.35
CA ILE A 49 3.10 -0.48 -16.34
C ILE A 49 3.16 0.60 -17.44
N THR A 50 2.56 0.35 -18.60
CA THR A 50 2.52 1.33 -19.69
C THR A 50 1.74 2.58 -19.29
N THR A 51 0.62 2.39 -18.61
CA THR A 51 -0.18 3.51 -18.08
C THR A 51 0.58 4.25 -16.98
N TYR A 52 1.23 3.53 -16.06
CA TYR A 52 2.10 4.15 -15.04
C TYR A 52 3.15 5.06 -15.71
N HIS A 53 3.93 4.52 -16.65
CA HIS A 53 4.96 5.29 -17.33
C HIS A 53 4.40 6.51 -18.07
N ARG A 54 3.30 6.34 -18.81
CA ARG A 54 2.63 7.43 -19.51
C ARG A 54 2.16 8.53 -18.55
N VAL A 55 1.47 8.17 -17.48
CA VAL A 55 0.93 9.14 -16.50
C VAL A 55 2.06 9.89 -15.80
N LYS A 56 3.12 9.20 -15.35
CA LYS A 56 4.29 9.83 -14.70
C LYS A 56 4.96 10.87 -15.59
N ARG A 57 4.94 10.71 -16.90
CA ARG A 57 5.49 11.70 -17.85
C ARG A 57 4.51 12.82 -18.15
N THR A 58 3.26 12.48 -18.45
CA THR A 58 2.29 13.45 -18.96
C THR A 58 1.56 14.24 -17.87
N ILE A 59 1.74 13.91 -16.58
CA ILE A 59 1.20 14.70 -15.49
C ILE A 59 1.79 16.12 -15.49
N TRP A 60 3.03 16.28 -15.93
CA TRP A 60 3.72 17.56 -16.03
C TRP A 60 3.21 18.45 -17.17
N ASP A 61 2.51 17.89 -18.15
CA ASP A 61 1.88 18.63 -19.24
C ASP A 61 0.48 19.16 -18.85
N ASP A 62 -0.04 18.73 -17.68
CA ASP A 62 -1.33 19.21 -17.14
C ASP A 62 -1.18 20.61 -16.58
N THR A 63 -1.63 21.61 -17.33
CA THR A 63 -1.52 23.04 -16.95
C THR A 63 -2.36 23.37 -15.73
N VAL A 64 -3.48 22.70 -15.50
CA VAL A 64 -4.32 22.87 -14.30
C VAL A 64 -3.56 22.36 -13.08
N PHE A 65 -2.96 21.17 -13.18
CA PHE A 65 -2.10 20.64 -12.12
C PHE A 65 -0.94 21.56 -11.81
N ARG A 66 -0.17 21.97 -12.81
CA ARG A 66 1.02 22.83 -12.62
C ARG A 66 0.68 24.16 -11.95
N LYS A 67 -0.41 24.78 -12.39
CA LYS A 67 -0.86 26.07 -11.79
C LYS A 67 -1.29 25.87 -10.33
N ALA A 68 -2.07 24.84 -10.03
CA ALA A 68 -2.53 24.57 -8.68
C ALA A 68 -1.40 24.09 -7.74
N ALA A 69 -0.38 23.43 -8.28
CA ALA A 69 0.77 22.93 -7.53
C ALA A 69 1.84 24.00 -7.23
N GLN A 70 1.73 25.20 -7.79
CA GLN A 70 2.76 26.24 -7.64
C GLN A 70 3.11 26.55 -6.17
N PRO A 71 2.15 26.70 -5.25
CA PRO A 71 2.48 26.95 -3.83
C PRO A 71 3.29 25.82 -3.18
N TYR A 72 3.09 24.57 -3.64
CA TYR A 72 3.88 23.42 -3.21
C TYR A 72 5.29 23.44 -3.85
N PHE A 73 5.42 23.81 -5.11
CA PHE A 73 6.71 23.90 -5.80
C PHE A 73 7.57 25.06 -5.30
N ASP A 74 6.96 26.13 -4.78
CA ASP A 74 7.65 27.27 -4.21
C ASP A 74 8.28 26.98 -2.84
N LYS A 75 7.91 25.85 -2.22
CA LYS A 75 8.56 25.39 -0.98
C LYS A 75 9.96 24.85 -1.32
N THR A 76 10.96 25.54 -0.82
CA THR A 76 12.37 25.22 -1.06
C THR A 76 13.11 25.04 0.26
N ALA A 77 14.36 24.58 0.23
CA ALA A 77 15.19 24.69 1.42
C ALA A 77 15.32 26.17 1.87
N PRO A 78 15.24 26.49 3.17
CA PRO A 78 15.29 25.58 4.32
C PRO A 78 13.94 24.98 4.75
N ASN A 79 12.83 25.31 4.13
CA ASN A 79 11.48 24.88 4.53
C ASN A 79 10.83 23.97 3.47
N PRO A 80 11.34 22.75 3.23
CA PRO A 80 10.76 21.83 2.26
C PRO A 80 9.40 21.30 2.75
N ALA A 81 8.55 20.90 1.81
CA ALA A 81 7.26 20.29 2.14
C ALA A 81 7.40 18.90 2.80
N TYR A 82 8.54 18.24 2.61
CA TYR A 82 8.90 16.96 3.23
C TYR A 82 10.43 16.77 3.22
N PHE A 83 10.95 15.94 4.12
CA PHE A 83 12.38 15.65 4.23
C PHE A 83 12.79 14.36 3.55
N ASN A 84 11.88 13.39 3.45
CA ASN A 84 12.14 12.10 2.82
C ASN A 84 10.96 11.65 1.96
N PHE A 85 11.27 11.06 0.83
CA PHE A 85 10.29 10.49 -0.09
C PHE A 85 10.78 9.11 -0.54
N GLU A 86 9.99 8.09 -0.25
CA GLU A 86 10.22 6.73 -0.72
C GLU A 86 9.09 6.30 -1.63
N SER A 87 9.41 5.50 -2.63
CA SER A 87 8.45 4.99 -3.59
C SER A 87 8.68 3.51 -3.84
N PHE A 88 7.58 2.76 -3.92
CA PHE A 88 7.56 1.36 -4.33
C PHE A 88 6.73 1.22 -5.60
N LEU A 89 7.25 0.52 -6.58
CA LEU A 89 6.50 0.02 -7.72
C LEU A 89 6.26 -1.46 -7.52
N CYS A 90 4.98 -1.86 -7.47
CA CYS A 90 4.60 -3.25 -7.25
C CYS A 90 3.78 -3.77 -8.43
N GLU A 91 4.00 -5.03 -8.80
CA GLU A 91 3.14 -5.78 -9.71
C GLU A 91 2.12 -6.58 -8.92
N ALA A 92 0.84 -6.44 -9.28
CA ALA A 92 -0.23 -7.13 -8.58
C ALA A 92 -0.13 -8.65 -8.74
N PHE A 93 -0.52 -9.39 -7.69
CA PHE A 93 -0.58 -10.85 -7.75
C PHE A 93 -1.70 -11.34 -8.69
N ASP A 94 -1.46 -12.45 -9.37
CA ASP A 94 -2.42 -13.05 -10.31
C ASP A 94 -3.77 -13.34 -9.67
N LYS A 95 -3.78 -13.79 -8.42
CA LYS A 95 -5.02 -14.10 -7.68
C LYS A 95 -5.84 -12.86 -7.35
N VAL A 96 -5.19 -11.69 -7.20
CA VAL A 96 -5.82 -10.40 -6.92
C VAL A 96 -5.23 -9.36 -7.87
N PRO A 97 -5.56 -9.44 -9.18
CA PRO A 97 -4.94 -8.62 -10.22
C PRO A 97 -5.44 -7.17 -10.21
N SER A 98 -6.42 -6.86 -9.38
CA SER A 98 -7.00 -5.52 -9.26
C SER A 98 -7.36 -5.20 -7.81
N LEU A 99 -7.49 -3.92 -7.53
CA LEU A 99 -7.89 -3.42 -6.23
C LEU A 99 -9.25 -3.98 -5.80
N LEU A 100 -9.32 -4.55 -4.60
CA LEU A 100 -10.55 -4.90 -3.92
C LEU A 100 -10.98 -3.72 -3.04
N MET A 101 -12.14 -3.13 -3.35
CA MET A 101 -12.63 -1.97 -2.62
C MET A 101 -13.05 -2.36 -1.21
N PRO A 102 -12.51 -1.71 -0.17
CA PRO A 102 -12.93 -1.95 1.20
C PRO A 102 -14.38 -1.57 1.45
N ASP A 103 -14.99 -2.20 2.45
CA ASP A 103 -16.31 -1.81 2.95
C ASP A 103 -16.31 -0.37 3.51
N LYS A 104 -17.49 0.27 3.53
CA LYS A 104 -17.65 1.64 4.06
C LYS A 104 -17.31 1.75 5.56
N ASN A 105 -17.40 0.65 6.31
CA ASN A 105 -17.10 0.59 7.74
C ASN A 105 -15.61 0.44 8.06
N ARG A 106 -14.72 0.50 7.04
CA ARG A 106 -13.27 0.45 7.25
C ARG A 106 -12.79 1.65 8.04
N THR A 107 -12.05 1.42 9.08
CA THR A 107 -11.36 2.50 9.82
C THR A 107 -9.88 2.22 10.01
N LEU A 108 -9.47 0.95 9.83
CA LEU A 108 -8.11 0.51 10.03
C LEU A 108 -7.61 -0.26 8.81
N PHE A 109 -6.41 0.09 8.37
CA PHE A 109 -5.67 -0.64 7.35
C PHE A 109 -4.37 -1.18 7.93
N GLU A 110 -3.85 -2.23 7.33
CA GLU A 110 -2.54 -2.79 7.67
C GLU A 110 -1.74 -3.00 6.41
N LEU A 111 -0.65 -2.23 6.27
CA LEU A 111 0.36 -2.44 5.24
C LEU A 111 1.41 -3.39 5.77
N ARG A 112 1.60 -4.51 5.10
CA ARG A 112 2.63 -5.48 5.45
C ARG A 112 3.66 -5.61 4.34
N THR A 113 4.92 -5.74 4.76
CA THR A 113 6.05 -5.97 3.85
C THR A 113 6.80 -7.20 4.33
N TYR A 114 7.00 -8.17 3.44
CA TYR A 114 7.76 -9.38 3.70
C TYR A 114 9.03 -9.35 2.86
N HIS A 115 10.17 -9.28 3.54
CA HIS A 115 11.49 -9.28 2.92
C HIS A 115 11.91 -10.71 2.67
N SER A 116 12.32 -11.03 1.46
CA SER A 116 12.85 -12.35 1.12
C SER A 116 14.38 -12.35 1.11
N PRO A 117 15.04 -13.50 1.36
CA PRO A 117 16.50 -13.57 1.38
C PRO A 117 17.13 -13.46 -0.02
N ASN A 118 16.37 -13.78 -1.07
CA ASN A 118 16.75 -13.67 -2.48
C ASN A 118 15.50 -13.73 -3.37
N GLU A 119 15.68 -13.54 -4.67
CA GLU A 119 14.62 -13.46 -5.67
C GLU A 119 13.86 -14.79 -5.81
N GLU A 120 14.56 -15.93 -5.75
CA GLU A 120 13.94 -17.26 -5.84
C GLU A 120 13.00 -17.50 -4.64
N ALA A 121 13.42 -17.18 -3.42
CA ALA A 121 12.57 -17.26 -2.23
C ALA A 121 11.38 -16.31 -2.32
N ASN A 122 11.55 -15.12 -2.94
CA ASN A 122 10.46 -14.19 -3.18
C ASN A 122 9.42 -14.78 -4.16
N GLN A 123 9.84 -15.43 -5.24
CA GLN A 123 8.94 -16.10 -6.17
C GLN A 123 8.14 -17.22 -5.49
N ARG A 124 8.76 -18.01 -4.59
CA ARG A 124 8.05 -18.99 -3.78
C ARG A 124 7.05 -18.34 -2.81
N LYS A 125 7.40 -17.17 -2.26
CA LYS A 125 6.46 -16.41 -1.40
C LYS A 125 5.28 -15.88 -2.20
N VAL A 126 5.50 -15.34 -3.39
CA VAL A 126 4.42 -14.95 -4.33
C VAL A 126 3.53 -16.14 -4.67
N ALA A 127 4.14 -17.28 -4.99
CA ALA A 127 3.39 -18.52 -5.27
C ALA A 127 2.55 -18.99 -4.07
N MET A 128 3.09 -18.91 -2.84
CA MET A 128 2.37 -19.24 -1.61
C MET A 128 1.11 -18.37 -1.44
N PHE A 129 1.19 -17.08 -1.66
CA PHE A 129 0.03 -16.19 -1.62
C PHE A 129 -0.99 -16.54 -2.68
N ASN A 130 -0.56 -16.68 -3.94
CA ASN A 130 -1.44 -16.95 -5.08
C ASN A 130 -2.16 -18.28 -4.99
N LYS A 131 -1.52 -19.31 -4.43
CA LYS A 131 -2.10 -20.66 -4.37
C LYS A 131 -2.89 -20.92 -3.10
N ASP A 132 -2.42 -20.44 -1.96
CA ASP A 132 -2.87 -20.94 -0.67
C ASP A 132 -3.24 -19.82 0.34
N GLU A 133 -2.37 -18.85 0.62
CA GLU A 133 -2.46 -17.99 1.81
C GLU A 133 -3.66 -17.02 1.74
N ILE A 134 -3.96 -16.47 0.55
CA ILE A 134 -5.09 -15.54 0.36
C ILE A 134 -6.43 -16.21 0.65
N ASP A 135 -6.60 -17.48 0.29
CA ASP A 135 -7.83 -18.24 0.60
C ASP A 135 -8.04 -18.43 2.11
N VAL A 136 -6.96 -18.53 2.87
CA VAL A 136 -7.06 -18.59 4.34
C VAL A 136 -7.42 -17.22 4.90
N PHE A 137 -6.89 -16.13 4.34
CA PHE A 137 -7.26 -14.76 4.75
C PHE A 137 -8.76 -14.54 4.65
N ASP A 138 -9.36 -14.91 3.52
CA ASP A 138 -10.80 -14.76 3.28
C ASP A 138 -11.65 -15.54 4.31
N LYS A 139 -11.21 -16.74 4.69
CA LYS A 139 -11.92 -17.59 5.67
C LYS A 139 -11.90 -17.04 7.08
N VAL A 140 -10.90 -16.23 7.44
CA VAL A 140 -10.69 -15.77 8.83
C VAL A 140 -11.02 -14.31 9.04
N GLY A 141 -11.39 -13.57 7.98
CA GLY A 141 -11.76 -12.15 8.06
C GLY A 141 -10.57 -11.19 8.00
N ILE A 142 -9.46 -11.61 7.38
CA ILE A 142 -8.40 -10.70 6.94
C ILE A 142 -8.82 -10.17 5.58
N ASN A 143 -9.33 -8.93 5.55
CA ASN A 143 -9.97 -8.39 4.36
C ASN A 143 -8.92 -7.81 3.41
N SER A 144 -8.81 -8.38 2.24
CA SER A 144 -7.83 -7.99 1.21
C SER A 144 -8.17 -6.66 0.56
N VAL A 145 -7.14 -5.86 0.23
CA VAL A 145 -7.24 -4.65 -0.61
C VAL A 145 -6.41 -4.84 -1.87
N CYS A 146 -5.13 -5.13 -1.73
CA CYS A 146 -4.22 -5.42 -2.84
C CYS A 146 -2.98 -6.17 -2.34
N TYR A 147 -2.33 -6.86 -3.27
CA TYR A 147 -1.08 -7.58 -3.06
C TYR A 147 -0.14 -7.27 -4.21
N GLY A 148 1.16 -7.22 -3.95
CA GLY A 148 2.12 -7.01 -5.02
C GLY A 148 3.52 -7.48 -4.69
N GLU A 149 4.22 -7.93 -5.74
CA GLU A 149 5.66 -8.09 -5.74
C GLU A 149 6.32 -6.75 -5.97
N VAL A 150 7.34 -6.40 -5.19
CA VAL A 150 8.10 -5.16 -5.38
C VAL A 150 9.03 -5.30 -6.57
N LEU A 151 8.75 -4.54 -7.64
CA LEU A 151 9.58 -4.47 -8.85
C LEU A 151 10.69 -3.43 -8.73
N ALA A 152 10.44 -2.35 -7.98
CA ALA A 152 11.41 -1.31 -7.69
C ALA A 152 11.06 -0.60 -6.39
N GLY A 153 12.06 -0.33 -5.55
CA GLY A 153 11.87 0.33 -4.27
C GLY A 153 13.09 0.19 -3.36
N PRO A 154 13.06 0.82 -2.18
CA PRO A 154 14.17 0.77 -1.24
C PRO A 154 14.35 -0.61 -0.55
N ILE A 155 13.36 -1.51 -0.68
CA ILE A 155 13.37 -2.85 -0.08
C ILE A 155 13.09 -3.87 -1.17
N MET A 156 14.08 -4.70 -1.51
CA MET A 156 14.01 -5.76 -2.53
C MET A 156 14.94 -6.92 -2.18
N PRO A 157 14.58 -8.17 -2.53
CA PRO A 157 13.28 -8.60 -3.02
C PRO A 157 12.24 -8.64 -1.89
N ALA A 158 11.00 -8.29 -2.18
CA ALA A 158 9.94 -8.23 -1.20
C ALA A 158 8.55 -8.37 -1.81
N VAL A 159 7.58 -8.76 -0.99
CA VAL A 159 6.16 -8.62 -1.29
C VAL A 159 5.51 -7.64 -0.33
N MET A 160 4.57 -6.86 -0.84
CA MET A 160 3.78 -5.91 -0.05
C MET A 160 2.30 -6.18 -0.26
N TYR A 161 1.52 -6.01 0.80
CA TYR A 161 0.08 -6.09 0.69
C TYR A 161 -0.64 -5.21 1.70
N LEU A 162 -1.84 -4.79 1.33
CA LEU A 162 -2.71 -3.97 2.14
C LEU A 162 -3.98 -4.74 2.47
N THR A 163 -4.33 -4.76 3.75
CA THR A 163 -5.58 -5.32 4.27
C THR A 163 -6.36 -4.24 5.03
N TRP A 164 -7.66 -4.49 5.26
CA TRP A 164 -8.49 -3.56 6.02
C TRP A 164 -9.32 -4.28 7.09
N TYR A 165 -9.72 -3.53 8.10
CA TYR A 165 -10.52 -4.00 9.23
C TYR A 165 -11.46 -2.89 9.70
N LYS A 166 -12.52 -3.29 10.41
CA LYS A 166 -13.42 -2.35 11.08
C LYS A 166 -12.70 -1.59 12.20
N ASP A 167 -11.87 -2.30 12.98
CA ASP A 167 -11.13 -1.77 14.13
C ASP A 167 -9.97 -2.71 14.51
N GLU A 168 -9.16 -2.30 15.47
CA GLU A 168 -8.02 -3.08 15.95
C GLU A 168 -8.41 -4.39 16.64
N PRO A 169 -9.47 -4.46 17.49
CA PRO A 169 -9.93 -5.74 18.02
C PRO A 169 -10.33 -6.74 16.95
N THR A 170 -11.04 -6.30 15.91
CA THR A 170 -11.43 -7.15 14.76
C THR A 170 -10.19 -7.67 14.03
N ARG A 171 -9.21 -6.80 13.78
CA ARG A 171 -7.93 -7.17 13.19
C ARG A 171 -7.21 -8.23 14.02
N ASN A 172 -7.09 -8.03 15.32
CA ASN A 172 -6.38 -8.95 16.22
C ASN A 172 -7.06 -10.32 16.24
N ALA A 173 -8.39 -10.35 16.33
CA ALA A 173 -9.16 -11.61 16.28
C ALA A 173 -8.99 -12.35 14.94
N ALA A 174 -8.95 -11.65 13.82
CA ALA A 174 -8.71 -12.25 12.50
C ALA A 174 -7.31 -12.89 12.42
N TRP A 175 -6.27 -12.19 12.88
CA TRP A 175 -4.92 -12.75 12.94
C TRP A 175 -4.78 -13.93 13.90
N ASP A 176 -5.50 -13.94 15.04
CA ASP A 176 -5.53 -15.09 15.94
C ASP A 176 -6.15 -16.31 15.25
N LYS A 177 -7.29 -16.14 14.57
CA LYS A 177 -7.93 -17.19 13.77
C LYS A 177 -7.00 -17.68 12.67
N PHE A 178 -6.30 -16.79 11.96
CA PHE A 178 -5.36 -17.17 10.93
C PHE A 178 -4.24 -18.05 11.48
N ARG A 179 -3.60 -17.62 12.58
CA ARG A 179 -2.54 -18.40 13.20
C ARG A 179 -2.98 -19.78 13.65
N ALA A 180 -4.22 -19.94 14.08
CA ALA A 180 -4.80 -21.20 14.53
C ALA A 180 -5.41 -22.04 13.38
N HIS A 181 -5.58 -21.47 12.17
CA HIS A 181 -6.28 -22.14 11.09
C HIS A 181 -5.55 -23.38 10.59
N PRO A 182 -6.22 -24.55 10.46
CA PRO A 182 -5.58 -25.81 10.04
C PRO A 182 -4.88 -25.69 8.69
N ASP A 183 -5.49 -25.01 7.71
CA ASP A 183 -4.87 -24.81 6.40
C ASP A 183 -3.56 -24.03 6.53
N TRP A 184 -3.53 -22.94 7.34
CA TRP A 184 -2.31 -22.20 7.58
C TRP A 184 -1.24 -23.06 8.26
N GLN A 185 -1.63 -23.86 9.26
CA GLN A 185 -0.70 -24.77 9.94
C GLN A 185 -0.08 -25.79 8.96
N ARG A 186 -0.85 -26.24 7.97
CA ARG A 186 -0.35 -27.10 6.88
C ARG A 186 0.57 -26.32 5.94
N ILE A 187 0.11 -25.18 5.40
CA ILE A 187 0.80 -24.40 4.37
C ILE A 187 2.17 -23.93 4.85
N LYS A 188 2.26 -23.35 6.05
CA LYS A 188 3.53 -22.82 6.59
C LYS A 188 4.62 -23.87 6.78
N ASN A 189 4.25 -25.15 6.83
CA ASN A 189 5.16 -26.29 7.01
C ASN A 189 5.51 -27.01 5.70
N LEU A 190 5.00 -26.53 4.55
CA LEU A 190 5.37 -27.09 3.26
C LEU A 190 6.82 -26.75 2.93
N PRO A 191 7.65 -27.74 2.55
CA PRO A 191 9.07 -27.52 2.25
C PRO A 191 9.31 -26.44 1.18
N GLU A 192 8.41 -26.38 0.18
CA GLU A 192 8.48 -25.41 -0.90
C GLU A 192 8.33 -23.94 -0.43
N TYR A 193 7.74 -23.70 0.76
CA TYR A 193 7.56 -22.35 1.32
C TYR A 193 8.50 -22.06 2.49
N ALA A 194 9.42 -22.99 2.79
CA ALA A 194 10.39 -22.77 3.86
C ALA A 194 11.34 -21.60 3.54
N TYR A 195 11.61 -20.79 4.57
CA TYR A 195 12.60 -19.69 4.51
C TYR A 195 12.35 -18.63 3.43
N THR A 196 11.07 -18.40 3.07
CA THR A 196 10.71 -17.42 2.04
C THR A 196 10.69 -15.98 2.54
N ALA A 197 10.74 -15.75 3.86
CA ALA A 197 10.80 -14.42 4.45
C ALA A 197 11.82 -14.37 5.60
N THR A 198 12.69 -13.37 5.57
CA THR A 198 13.69 -13.10 6.63
C THR A 198 13.18 -12.11 7.66
N ARG A 199 12.34 -11.19 7.24
CA ARG A 199 11.75 -10.13 8.07
C ARG A 199 10.36 -9.78 7.58
N ASN A 200 9.45 -9.59 8.52
CA ASN A 200 8.10 -9.10 8.26
C ASN A 200 7.90 -7.79 9.02
N THR A 201 7.38 -6.79 8.33
CA THR A 201 6.97 -5.52 8.94
C THR A 201 5.48 -5.32 8.79
N SER A 202 4.88 -4.63 9.74
CA SER A 202 3.46 -4.28 9.76
C SER A 202 3.34 -2.82 10.18
N LEU A 203 2.61 -2.05 9.37
CA LEU A 203 2.29 -0.66 9.66
C LEU A 203 0.77 -0.50 9.65
N LEU A 204 0.21 -0.14 10.81
CA LEU A 204 -1.21 0.17 10.92
C LEU A 204 -1.45 1.60 10.42
N LEU A 205 -2.54 1.78 9.67
CA LEU A 205 -2.86 3.01 8.98
C LEU A 205 -4.32 3.41 9.21
N SER A 206 -4.56 4.71 9.30
CA SER A 206 -5.89 5.31 9.21
C SER A 206 -6.06 5.93 7.83
N PRO A 207 -7.22 5.75 7.17
CA PRO A 207 -7.50 6.45 5.93
C PRO A 207 -7.70 7.95 6.22
N LEU A 208 -7.14 8.79 5.37
CA LEU A 208 -7.42 10.22 5.42
C LEU A 208 -8.80 10.52 4.80
N PRO A 209 -9.48 11.62 5.19
CA PRO A 209 -10.84 11.91 4.73
C PRO A 209 -10.99 11.99 3.21
N TYR A 210 -9.93 12.30 2.51
CA TYR A 210 -9.87 12.39 1.05
C TYR A 210 -9.36 11.10 0.37
N SER A 211 -9.12 10.03 1.12
CA SER A 211 -8.77 8.72 0.55
C SER A 211 -9.94 8.17 -0.27
N GLN A 212 -9.62 7.64 -1.44
CA GLN A 212 -10.60 7.03 -2.35
C GLN A 212 -10.68 5.51 -2.21
N ILE A 213 -9.93 4.98 -1.25
CA ILE A 213 -9.82 3.55 -0.95
C ILE A 213 -10.13 3.32 0.50
#